data_1396281a93a87edf39070bb7ceffdc44
#
_entry.id   1396281a93a87edf39070bb7ceffdc44
#
_cell.length_a   1.000
_cell.length_b   1.000
_cell.length_c   1.000
_cell.angle_alpha   90.00
_cell.angle_beta   90.00
_cell.angle_gamma   90.00
#
_symmetry.space_group_name_H-M   'P 1'
#
loop_
_entity.id
_entity.type
_entity.pdbx_description
1 polymer ?
#
loop_
_entity_poly.entity_id
_entity_poly.type
_entity_poly.pdbx_seq_one_letter_code
_entity_poly.pdbx_strand_id
1 'polypeptide(L)'
;MSGSGQSRALLRLLPVLLLTAGAMLYVAHVEGGAAYAWRNMAPMLVVILLSALTLWRGGGRWHGAGWQWPLGTLGFAIPALGLSLYLHYGYAVDLDGMFGGAPQPLELFRYLPLYTAVSGVIGFAIGWIAGRNV
;
A
#
# COMPACT_ATOMS: atom_id res chain seq x y z
N MET A 1 -8.67 -1.12 -24.51
CA MET A 1 -8.50 -2.54 -24.09
C MET A 1 -9.72 -3.33 -24.49
N SER A 2 -9.54 -4.53 -25.05
CA SER A 2 -10.66 -5.40 -25.41
C SER A 2 -11.34 -5.96 -24.16
N GLY A 3 -12.58 -6.50 -24.30
CA GLY A 3 -13.28 -7.11 -23.18
C GLY A 3 -12.48 -8.21 -22.49
N SER A 4 -11.77 -9.04 -23.28
CA SER A 4 -10.92 -10.09 -22.72
C SER A 4 -9.71 -9.52 -21.96
N GLY A 5 -9.14 -8.40 -22.43
CA GLY A 5 -8.07 -7.70 -21.73
C GLY A 5 -8.53 -7.12 -20.41
N GLN A 6 -9.75 -6.56 -20.37
CA GLN A 6 -10.34 -6.03 -19.14
C GLN A 6 -10.58 -7.15 -18.12
N SER A 7 -11.10 -8.28 -18.54
CA SER A 7 -11.31 -9.44 -17.66
C SER A 7 -10.02 -9.96 -17.08
N ARG A 8 -8.95 -10.04 -17.90
CA ARG A 8 -7.63 -10.45 -17.41
C ARG A 8 -7.07 -9.45 -16.41
N ALA A 9 -7.21 -8.15 -16.68
CA ALA A 9 -6.73 -7.11 -15.77
C ALA A 9 -7.44 -7.21 -14.43
N LEU A 10 -8.76 -7.40 -14.42
CA LEU A 10 -9.53 -7.56 -13.19
C LEU A 10 -9.09 -8.78 -12.39
N LEU A 11 -8.89 -9.93 -13.09
CA LEU A 11 -8.42 -11.14 -12.43
C LEU A 11 -7.03 -10.97 -11.82
N ARG A 12 -6.13 -10.27 -12.50
CA ARG A 12 -4.79 -10.01 -12.00
C ARG A 12 -4.76 -8.96 -10.88
N LEU A 13 -5.73 -8.07 -10.87
CA LEU A 13 -5.87 -7.08 -9.81
C LEU A 13 -6.46 -7.68 -8.54
N LEU A 14 -7.18 -8.79 -8.64
CA LEU A 14 -7.90 -9.39 -7.52
C LEU A 14 -7.01 -9.67 -6.29
N PRO A 15 -5.81 -10.28 -6.41
CA PRO A 15 -4.95 -10.47 -5.24
C PRO A 15 -4.58 -9.16 -4.55
N VAL A 16 -4.34 -8.10 -5.30
CA VAL A 16 -4.05 -6.77 -4.75
C VAL A 16 -5.26 -6.24 -3.99
N LEU A 17 -6.45 -6.38 -4.57
CA LEU A 17 -7.69 -5.93 -3.91
C LEU A 17 -7.92 -6.70 -2.62
N LEU A 18 -7.69 -8.01 -2.60
CA LEU A 18 -7.85 -8.82 -1.40
C LEU A 18 -6.84 -8.44 -0.32
N LEU A 19 -5.58 -8.25 -0.70
CA LEU A 19 -4.53 -7.85 0.24
C LEU A 19 -4.81 -6.47 0.84
N THR A 20 -5.14 -5.51 0.00
CA THR A 20 -5.40 -4.14 0.46
C THR A 20 -6.69 -4.05 1.26
N ALA A 21 -7.73 -4.80 0.89
CA ALA A 21 -8.97 -4.88 1.68
C ALA A 21 -8.69 -5.45 3.06
N GLY A 22 -7.90 -6.51 3.15
CA GLY A 22 -7.48 -7.08 4.43
C GLY A 22 -6.71 -6.09 5.28
N ALA A 23 -5.78 -5.35 4.67
CA ALA A 23 -5.03 -4.31 5.36
C ALA A 23 -5.93 -3.19 5.86
N MET A 24 -6.89 -2.75 5.04
CA MET A 24 -7.86 -1.72 5.43
C MET A 24 -8.72 -2.15 6.60
N LEU A 25 -9.21 -3.40 6.57
CA LEU A 25 -10.01 -3.95 7.67
C LEU A 25 -9.18 -4.02 8.95
N TYR A 26 -7.91 -4.41 8.84
CA TYR A 26 -7.01 -4.46 9.99
C TYR A 26 -6.78 -3.06 10.58
N VAL A 27 -6.51 -2.07 9.74
CA VAL A 27 -6.34 -0.67 10.16
C VAL A 27 -7.60 -0.18 10.86
N ALA A 28 -8.77 -0.41 10.28
CA ALA A 28 -10.04 0.00 10.86
C ALA A 28 -10.27 -0.67 12.22
N HIS A 29 -9.94 -1.96 12.33
CA HIS A 29 -10.08 -2.70 13.57
C HIS A 29 -9.14 -2.16 14.67
N VAL A 30 -7.87 -1.94 14.34
CA VAL A 30 -6.87 -1.48 15.32
C VAL A 30 -7.17 -0.06 15.79
N GLU A 31 -7.57 0.83 14.90
CA GLU A 31 -7.87 2.22 15.25
C GLU A 31 -9.26 2.39 15.87
N GLY A 32 -10.10 1.35 15.79
CA GLY A 32 -11.36 1.32 16.51
C GLY A 32 -12.35 2.42 16.15
N GLY A 33 -12.35 2.88 14.90
CA GLY A 33 -13.22 3.97 14.46
C GLY A 33 -12.67 5.36 14.77
N ALA A 34 -11.39 5.47 15.13
CA ALA A 34 -10.74 6.74 15.33
C ALA A 34 -10.80 7.61 14.06
N ALA A 35 -10.72 8.93 14.24
CA ALA A 35 -10.87 9.89 13.15
C ALA A 35 -9.84 9.73 12.03
N TYR A 36 -8.72 9.08 12.31
CA TYR A 36 -7.61 8.94 11.34
C TYR A 36 -7.64 7.63 10.56
N ALA A 37 -8.54 6.70 10.90
CA ALA A 37 -8.57 5.38 10.28
C ALA A 37 -8.70 5.48 8.75
N TRP A 38 -9.65 6.28 8.26
CA TRP A 38 -9.88 6.42 6.84
C TRP A 38 -8.70 7.11 6.12
N ARG A 39 -8.01 8.02 6.80
CA ARG A 39 -6.82 8.67 6.25
C ARG A 39 -5.65 7.70 6.13
N ASN A 40 -5.54 6.78 7.08
CA ASN A 40 -4.50 5.76 7.10
C ASN A 40 -4.76 4.64 6.10
N MET A 41 -5.90 4.65 5.43
CA MET A 41 -6.18 3.77 4.29
C MET A 41 -5.59 4.31 2.98
N ALA A 42 -5.09 5.55 2.98
CA ALA A 42 -4.53 6.18 1.78
C ALA A 42 -3.46 5.34 1.08
N PRO A 43 -2.47 4.74 1.78
CA PRO A 43 -1.47 3.92 1.09
C PRO A 43 -2.07 2.71 0.38
N MET A 44 -3.12 2.09 0.96
CA MET A 44 -3.80 0.97 0.31
C MET A 44 -4.50 1.42 -0.98
N LEU A 45 -5.15 2.58 -0.94
CA LEU A 45 -5.81 3.14 -2.11
C LEU A 45 -4.80 3.49 -3.21
N VAL A 46 -3.63 4.02 -2.83
CA VAL A 46 -2.56 4.34 -3.78
C VAL A 46 -2.02 3.05 -4.41
N VAL A 47 -1.85 1.98 -3.63
CA VAL A 47 -1.40 0.68 -4.16
C VAL A 47 -2.41 0.14 -5.17
N ILE A 48 -3.71 0.22 -4.88
CA ILE A 48 -4.75 -0.20 -5.83
C ILE A 48 -4.66 0.63 -7.11
N LEU A 49 -4.54 1.95 -6.98
CA LEU A 49 -4.47 2.86 -8.12
C LEU A 49 -3.22 2.59 -8.99
N LEU A 50 -2.06 2.43 -8.36
CA LEU A 50 -0.82 2.13 -9.07
C LEU A 50 -0.89 0.77 -9.76
N SER A 51 -1.48 -0.22 -9.11
CA SER A 51 -1.66 -1.56 -9.67
C SER A 51 -2.60 -1.54 -10.87
N ALA A 52 -3.72 -0.84 -10.75
CA ALA A 52 -4.68 -0.67 -11.85
C ALA A 52 -4.03 0.05 -13.03
N LEU A 53 -3.27 1.11 -12.77
CA LEU A 53 -2.56 1.86 -13.78
C LEU A 53 -1.48 1.01 -14.47
N THR A 54 -0.75 0.22 -13.70
CA THR A 54 0.26 -0.71 -14.22
C THR A 54 -0.36 -1.69 -15.21
N LEU A 55 -1.48 -2.31 -14.82
CA LEU A 55 -2.17 -3.27 -15.68
C LEU A 55 -2.79 -2.58 -16.89
N TRP A 56 -3.35 -1.39 -16.71
CA TRP A 56 -3.93 -0.64 -17.83
C TRP A 56 -2.86 -0.31 -18.88
N ARG A 57 -1.71 0.20 -18.44
CA ARG A 57 -0.62 0.54 -19.36
C ARG A 57 0.01 -0.70 -19.99
N GLY A 58 -0.04 -1.81 -19.29
CA GLY A 58 0.51 -3.08 -19.78
C GLY A 58 -0.46 -3.91 -20.61
N GLY A 59 -1.64 -3.38 -20.95
CA GLY A 59 -2.64 -4.13 -21.72
C GLY A 59 -3.17 -5.35 -20.97
N GLY A 60 -3.27 -5.27 -19.65
CA GLY A 60 -3.71 -6.37 -18.79
C GLY A 60 -2.57 -7.23 -18.24
N ARG A 61 -1.32 -6.87 -18.53
CA ARG A 61 -0.14 -7.58 -18.01
C ARG A 61 0.66 -6.69 -17.08
N TRP A 62 1.22 -7.26 -16.02
CA TRP A 62 2.02 -6.49 -15.07
C TRP A 62 3.23 -5.83 -15.74
N HIS A 63 3.94 -6.53 -16.60
CA HIS A 63 5.14 -6.02 -17.27
C HIS A 63 4.91 -5.66 -18.74
N GLY A 64 3.66 -5.52 -19.18
CA GLY A 64 3.34 -5.21 -20.58
C GLY A 64 3.89 -3.87 -21.05
N ALA A 65 4.04 -2.90 -20.16
CA ALA A 65 4.66 -1.61 -20.45
C ALA A 65 6.08 -1.51 -19.89
N GLY A 66 6.74 -2.65 -19.63
CA GLY A 66 8.07 -2.72 -19.04
C GLY A 66 8.04 -3.02 -17.57
N TRP A 67 9.19 -3.35 -17.02
CA TRP A 67 9.32 -3.73 -15.61
C TRP A 67 9.30 -2.53 -14.64
N GLN A 68 9.43 -1.31 -15.14
CA GLN A 68 9.45 -0.11 -14.30
C GLN A 68 8.13 0.08 -13.54
N TRP A 69 6.99 -0.16 -14.21
CA TRP A 69 5.68 0.01 -13.56
C TRP A 69 5.44 -1.00 -12.44
N PRO A 70 5.59 -2.32 -12.68
CA PRO A 70 5.34 -3.27 -11.59
C PRO A 70 6.37 -3.17 -10.47
N LEU A 71 7.64 -2.96 -10.78
CA LEU A 71 8.67 -2.81 -9.74
C LEU A 71 8.52 -1.50 -8.98
N GLY A 72 8.13 -0.42 -9.65
CA GLY A 72 7.81 0.84 -8.98
C GLY A 72 6.61 0.68 -8.03
N THR A 73 5.55 0.02 -8.50
CA THR A 73 4.36 -0.24 -7.68
C THR A 73 4.72 -1.09 -6.46
N LEU A 74 5.49 -2.16 -6.66
CA LEU A 74 5.94 -3.02 -5.57
C LEU A 74 6.84 -2.25 -4.60
N GLY A 75 7.73 -1.40 -5.14
CA GLY A 75 8.60 -0.54 -4.36
C GLY A 75 7.83 0.48 -3.51
N PHE A 76 6.67 0.93 -3.98
CA PHE A 76 5.76 1.74 -3.18
C PHE A 76 5.08 0.89 -2.10
N ALA A 77 4.53 -0.25 -2.50
CA ALA A 77 3.69 -1.07 -1.64
C ALA A 77 4.44 -1.63 -0.42
N ILE A 78 5.65 -2.13 -0.62
CA ILE A 78 6.41 -2.79 0.44
C ILE A 78 6.65 -1.84 1.62
N PRO A 79 7.30 -0.67 1.46
CA PRO A 79 7.52 0.21 2.60
C PRO A 79 6.24 0.88 3.10
N ALA A 80 5.34 1.28 2.22
CA ALA A 80 4.12 1.98 2.64
C ALA A 80 3.20 1.07 3.44
N LEU A 81 2.88 -0.11 2.92
CA LEU A 81 2.03 -1.07 3.64
C LEU A 81 2.78 -1.70 4.80
N GLY A 82 4.07 -2.00 4.63
CA GLY A 82 4.89 -2.57 5.69
C GLY A 82 4.96 -1.66 6.90
N LEU A 83 5.23 -0.38 6.69
CA LEU A 83 5.28 0.60 7.77
C LEU A 83 3.92 0.75 8.45
N SER A 84 2.86 0.87 7.66
CA SER A 84 1.51 1.01 8.19
C SER A 84 1.10 -0.20 9.02
N LEU A 85 1.26 -1.41 8.48
CA LEU A 85 0.86 -2.63 9.17
C LEU A 85 1.74 -2.90 10.39
N TYR A 86 3.04 -2.61 10.30
CA TYR A 86 3.95 -2.78 11.43
C TYR A 86 3.55 -1.89 12.60
N LEU A 87 3.26 -0.61 12.33
CA LEU A 87 2.90 0.33 13.39
C LEU A 87 1.52 0.03 13.98
N HIS A 88 0.56 -0.39 13.15
CA HIS A 88 -0.76 -0.81 13.65
C HIS A 88 -0.65 -2.09 14.49
N TYR A 89 0.14 -3.06 14.03
CA TYR A 89 0.38 -4.28 14.80
C TYR A 89 1.09 -3.96 16.12
N GLY A 90 2.13 -3.14 16.08
CA GLY A 90 2.86 -2.74 17.27
C GLY A 90 1.98 -2.05 18.30
N TYR A 91 1.07 -1.21 17.84
CA TYR A 91 0.08 -0.56 18.72
C TYR A 91 -0.91 -1.58 19.29
N ALA A 92 -1.40 -2.50 18.44
CA ALA A 92 -2.43 -3.46 18.85
C ALA A 92 -1.94 -4.40 19.95
N VAL A 93 -0.66 -4.79 19.91
CA VAL A 93 -0.07 -5.73 20.88
C VAL A 93 0.87 -5.08 21.87
N ASP A 94 1.00 -3.75 21.82
CA ASP A 94 1.96 -2.98 22.62
C ASP A 94 3.36 -3.59 22.56
N LEU A 95 3.85 -3.76 21.33
CA LEU A 95 5.11 -4.45 21.02
C LEU A 95 6.28 -3.82 21.80
N ASP A 96 6.95 -4.62 22.63
CA ASP A 96 8.09 -4.21 23.46
C ASP A 96 7.80 -2.96 24.32
N GLY A 97 6.53 -2.74 24.68
CA GLY A 97 6.14 -1.57 25.45
C GLY A 97 6.25 -0.25 24.68
N MET A 98 6.34 -0.32 23.35
CA MET A 98 6.55 0.85 22.49
C MET A 98 5.50 1.95 22.71
N PHE A 99 4.27 1.57 22.99
CA PHE A 99 3.16 2.49 23.20
C PHE A 99 2.71 2.56 24.65
N GLY A 100 3.33 1.74 25.53
CA GLY A 100 2.98 1.70 26.94
C GLY A 100 3.29 3.03 27.61
N GLY A 101 2.30 3.61 28.30
CA GLY A 101 2.46 4.87 28.97
C GLY A 101 2.45 6.09 28.06
N ALA A 102 2.36 5.93 26.75
CA ALA A 102 2.25 7.04 25.81
C ALA A 102 0.87 7.67 25.93
N PRO A 103 0.77 8.99 26.27
CA PRO A 103 -0.55 9.60 26.45
C PRO A 103 -1.34 9.74 25.14
N GLN A 104 -0.68 9.74 23.98
CA GLN A 104 -1.33 9.96 22.70
C GLN A 104 -0.70 9.12 21.58
N PRO A 105 -0.87 7.78 21.61
CA PRO A 105 -0.40 6.96 20.48
C PRO A 105 -1.08 7.33 19.16
N LEU A 106 -2.27 7.95 19.20
CA LEU A 106 -2.99 8.39 18.01
C LEU A 106 -2.30 9.52 17.25
N GLU A 107 -1.40 10.28 17.88
CA GLU A 107 -0.63 11.29 17.16
C GLU A 107 0.24 10.68 16.08
N LEU A 108 0.82 9.51 16.33
CA LEU A 108 1.58 8.78 15.33
C LEU A 108 0.70 8.50 14.11
N PHE A 109 -0.52 8.02 14.33
CA PHE A 109 -1.45 7.70 13.26
C PHE A 109 -1.95 8.94 12.52
N ARG A 110 -1.95 10.10 13.16
CA ARG A 110 -2.31 11.36 12.51
C ARG A 110 -1.32 11.70 11.38
N TYR A 111 -0.04 11.43 11.58
CA TYR A 111 1.01 11.73 10.60
C TYR A 111 1.40 10.52 9.75
N LEU A 112 0.85 9.35 10.03
CA LEU A 112 1.19 8.12 9.33
C LEU A 112 0.96 8.21 7.81
N PRO A 113 -0.11 8.85 7.30
CA PRO A 113 -0.26 8.99 5.85
C PRO A 113 0.92 9.71 5.20
N LEU A 114 1.51 10.69 5.87
CA LEU A 114 2.69 11.38 5.37
C LEU A 114 3.90 10.42 5.34
N TYR A 115 4.11 9.66 6.41
CA TYR A 115 5.23 8.73 6.50
C TYR A 115 5.13 7.63 5.45
N THR A 116 3.94 7.07 5.26
CA THR A 116 3.73 6.03 4.25
C THR A 116 3.87 6.60 2.83
N ALA A 117 3.40 7.83 2.60
CA ALA A 117 3.55 8.48 1.29
C ALA A 117 5.03 8.71 0.96
N VAL A 118 5.81 9.25 1.90
CA VAL A 118 7.24 9.51 1.68
C VAL A 118 8.00 8.21 1.45
N SER A 119 7.81 7.22 2.32
CA SER A 119 8.50 5.93 2.17
C SER A 119 8.08 5.22 0.89
N GLY A 120 6.80 5.31 0.54
CA GLY A 120 6.28 4.71 -0.68
C GLY A 120 6.85 5.36 -1.94
N VAL A 121 6.93 6.69 -1.97
CA VAL A 121 7.51 7.42 -3.11
C VAL A 121 8.99 7.07 -3.30
N ILE A 122 9.75 7.01 -2.20
CA ILE A 122 11.15 6.61 -2.26
C ILE A 122 11.26 5.19 -2.81
N GLY A 123 10.45 4.27 -2.28
CA GLY A 123 10.42 2.89 -2.74
C GLY A 123 10.00 2.76 -4.20
N PHE A 124 9.03 3.56 -4.64
CA PHE A 124 8.62 3.61 -6.04
C PHE A 124 9.80 4.02 -6.95
N ALA A 125 10.51 5.06 -6.56
CA ALA A 125 11.67 5.54 -7.33
C ALA A 125 12.75 4.46 -7.43
N ILE A 126 13.04 3.77 -6.33
CA ILE A 126 14.01 2.68 -6.31
C ILE A 126 13.55 1.54 -7.25
N GLY A 127 12.30 1.14 -7.15
CA GLY A 127 11.74 0.10 -8.02
C GLY A 127 11.73 0.49 -9.49
N TRP A 128 11.45 1.76 -9.78
CA TRP A 128 11.49 2.30 -11.14
C TRP A 128 12.89 2.24 -11.73
N ILE A 129 13.88 2.64 -10.95
CA ILE A 129 15.28 2.59 -11.38
C ILE A 129 15.71 1.13 -11.59
N ALA A 130 15.37 0.25 -10.66
CA ALA A 130 15.65 -1.17 -10.81
C ALA A 130 15.01 -1.75 -12.07
N GLY A 131 13.79 -1.35 -12.37
CA GLY A 131 13.06 -1.81 -13.56
C GLY A 131 13.67 -1.37 -14.88
N ARG A 132 14.46 -0.30 -14.87
CA ARG A 132 15.16 0.18 -16.08
C ARG A 132 16.28 -0.78 -16.49
N ASN A 133 16.79 -1.58 -15.57
CA ASN A 133 17.94 -2.43 -15.80
C ASN A 133 17.57 -3.91 -16.00
N VAL A 134 16.30 -4.19 -16.09
CA VAL A 134 15.80 -5.57 -16.22
C VAL A 134 15.31 -5.86 -17.63
#